data_8af091f077235f78e89e2983426fac4f
#
_entry.id   8af091f077235f78e89e2983426fac4f
#
_cell.length_a   1.000
_cell.length_b   1.000
_cell.length_c   1.000
_cell.angle_alpha   90.00
_cell.angle_beta   90.00
_cell.angle_gamma   90.00
#
_symmetry.space_group_name_H-M   'P 1'
#
loop_
_entity.id
_entity.type
_entity.pdbx_description
1 polymer ?
#
loop_
_entity_poly.entity_id
_entity_poly.type
_entity_poly.pdbx_seq_one_letter_code
_entity_poly.pdbx_strand_id
1 'polypeptide(L)'
;YLALFSEEAPHYLENAGFIAQGLTLKLTQLGLDACWLTINDAEAAAQGIGVETDKKLAVFIAFGHGNKAVKDVRLDIKSPSNVKMVTRENKAAPKISMNDLLFSKVYGEPVNMELLYTELEDALLSIAVAQSFFNRQPYRVIVDDDIVSLIGLKDELTTAEDALLNYGIAMFNFYAVLDSTRAN
;
A
#
# COMPACT_ATOMS: atom_id res chain seq x y z
N TYR A 1 9.10 -12.99 11.72
CA TYR A 1 8.00 -12.90 10.78
C TYR A 1 6.71 -12.59 11.51
N LEU A 2 5.80 -11.91 10.82
CA LEU A 2 4.44 -11.70 11.24
C LEU A 2 3.54 -12.42 10.22
N ALA A 3 2.66 -13.29 10.71
CA ALA A 3 1.68 -14.00 9.90
C ALA A 3 0.27 -13.64 10.36
N LEU A 4 -0.58 -13.21 9.44
CA LEU A 4 -1.97 -12.90 9.71
C LEU A 4 -2.84 -13.98 9.08
N PHE A 5 -3.62 -14.66 9.91
CA PHE A 5 -4.59 -15.65 9.50
C PHE A 5 -6.00 -15.09 9.59
N SER A 6 -6.85 -15.40 8.64
CA SER A 6 -8.24 -14.93 8.60
C SER A 6 -9.18 -16.05 8.15
N GLU A 7 -10.40 -16.00 8.63
CA GLU A 7 -11.52 -16.75 8.05
C GLU A 7 -11.87 -16.14 6.69
N GLU A 8 -12.23 -16.97 5.72
CA GLU A 8 -12.65 -16.53 4.38
C GLU A 8 -14.10 -16.00 4.42
N ALA A 9 -14.28 -14.83 5.03
CA ALA A 9 -15.53 -14.08 5.02
C ALA A 9 -15.48 -12.96 3.93
N PRO A 10 -16.60 -12.35 3.56
CA PRO A 10 -16.59 -11.19 2.69
C PRO A 10 -15.62 -10.11 3.21
N HIS A 11 -14.80 -9.55 2.31
CA HIS A 11 -13.81 -8.50 2.61
C HIS A 11 -12.66 -8.91 3.54
N TYR A 12 -12.39 -10.23 3.70
CA TYR A 12 -11.33 -10.67 4.61
C TYR A 12 -9.93 -10.21 4.16
N LEU A 13 -9.67 -10.10 2.86
CA LEU A 13 -8.38 -9.64 2.34
C LEU A 13 -8.20 -8.13 2.51
N GLU A 14 -9.23 -7.32 2.27
CA GLU A 14 -9.20 -5.89 2.55
C GLU A 14 -8.97 -5.65 4.05
N ASN A 15 -9.66 -6.37 4.92
CA ASN A 15 -9.44 -6.31 6.36
C ASN A 15 -8.02 -6.75 6.75
N ALA A 16 -7.51 -7.82 6.13
CA ALA A 16 -6.15 -8.29 6.38
C ALA A 16 -5.11 -7.22 5.95
N GLY A 17 -5.29 -6.61 4.79
CA GLY A 17 -4.46 -5.50 4.31
C GLY A 17 -4.49 -4.30 5.26
N PHE A 18 -5.69 -3.93 5.73
CA PHE A 18 -5.91 -2.84 6.67
C PHE A 18 -5.17 -3.07 8.02
N ILE A 19 -5.39 -4.24 8.64
CA ILE A 19 -4.76 -4.58 9.91
C ILE A 19 -3.24 -4.69 9.77
N ALA A 20 -2.77 -5.38 8.74
CA ALA A 20 -1.35 -5.61 8.51
C ALA A 20 -0.59 -4.31 8.21
N GLN A 21 -1.23 -3.33 7.56
CA GLN A 21 -0.65 -2.01 7.36
C GLN A 21 -0.46 -1.27 8.69
N GLY A 22 -1.44 -1.31 9.59
CA GLY A 22 -1.31 -0.75 10.92
C GLY A 22 -0.15 -1.37 11.70
N LEU A 23 -0.01 -2.69 11.63
CA LEU A 23 1.11 -3.40 12.25
C LEU A 23 2.45 -3.02 11.60
N THR A 24 2.51 -2.87 10.28
CA THR A 24 3.71 -2.42 9.55
C THR A 24 4.16 -1.04 10.01
N LEU A 25 3.22 -0.08 10.13
CA LEU A 25 3.55 1.26 10.65
C LEU A 25 3.99 1.21 12.12
N LYS A 26 3.40 0.31 12.91
CA LYS A 26 3.84 0.10 14.30
C LYS A 26 5.26 -0.45 14.39
N LEU A 27 5.63 -1.40 13.52
CA LEU A 27 7.01 -1.88 13.43
C LEU A 27 7.97 -0.73 13.08
N THR A 28 7.59 0.13 12.13
CA THR A 28 8.37 1.32 11.77
C THR A 28 8.56 2.29 12.94
N GLN A 29 7.50 2.54 13.74
CA GLN A 29 7.61 3.33 14.99
C GLN A 29 8.59 2.73 16.00
N LEU A 30 8.74 1.41 16.03
CA LEU A 30 9.69 0.70 16.86
C LEU A 30 11.11 0.66 16.27
N GLY A 31 11.34 1.32 15.13
CA GLY A 31 12.64 1.35 14.46
C GLY A 31 12.96 0.09 13.66
N LEU A 32 11.96 -0.72 13.34
CA LEU A 32 12.11 -1.92 12.53
C LEU A 32 11.68 -1.66 11.09
N ASP A 33 12.39 -2.27 10.16
CA ASP A 33 11.99 -2.32 8.75
C ASP A 33 11.08 -3.54 8.53
N ALA A 34 10.16 -3.44 7.59
CA ALA A 34 9.22 -4.50 7.24
C ALA A 34 9.18 -4.71 5.72
N CYS A 35 8.97 -5.97 5.32
CA CYS A 35 8.81 -6.37 3.94
C CYS A 35 7.64 -7.35 3.82
N TRP A 36 6.64 -6.98 3.03
CA TRP A 36 5.54 -7.87 2.69
C TRP A 36 6.02 -8.93 1.72
N LEU A 37 5.67 -10.19 2.00
CA LEU A 37 6.10 -11.33 1.22
C LEU A 37 4.93 -11.87 0.39
N THR A 38 5.23 -12.24 -0.85
CA THR A 38 4.28 -12.97 -1.69
C THR A 38 4.11 -14.40 -1.17
N ILE A 39 2.88 -14.82 -0.99
CA ILE A 39 2.54 -16.17 -0.55
C ILE A 39 2.16 -16.98 -1.78
N ASN A 40 3.09 -17.82 -2.27
CA ASN A 40 2.81 -18.71 -3.40
C ASN A 40 2.08 -20.00 -2.98
N ASP A 41 2.33 -20.46 -1.76
CA ASP A 41 1.72 -21.63 -1.15
C ASP A 41 1.46 -21.33 0.33
N ALA A 42 0.22 -21.01 0.64
CA ALA A 42 -0.20 -20.61 1.98
C ALA A 42 -0.15 -21.77 2.97
N GLU A 43 -0.45 -23.00 2.51
CA GLU A 43 -0.43 -24.18 3.37
C GLU A 43 1.00 -24.55 3.74
N ALA A 44 1.91 -24.60 2.77
CA ALA A 44 3.33 -24.86 3.04
C ALA A 44 3.95 -23.77 3.93
N ALA A 45 3.58 -22.51 3.74
CA ALA A 45 4.04 -21.40 4.58
C ALA A 45 3.53 -21.54 6.02
N ALA A 46 2.24 -21.87 6.24
CA ALA A 46 1.67 -22.11 7.56
C ALA A 46 2.33 -23.30 8.27
N GLN A 47 2.53 -24.40 7.57
CA GLN A 47 3.25 -25.58 8.09
C GLN A 47 4.70 -25.23 8.47
N GLY A 48 5.37 -24.46 7.61
CA GLY A 48 6.78 -24.04 7.84
C GLY A 48 6.99 -23.21 9.10
N ILE A 49 5.97 -22.47 9.54
CA ILE A 49 5.99 -21.69 10.80
C ILE A 49 5.36 -22.45 11.99
N GLY A 50 4.89 -23.67 11.78
CA GLY A 50 4.37 -24.54 12.84
C GLY A 50 3.01 -24.11 13.39
N VAL A 51 2.18 -23.46 12.58
CA VAL A 51 0.83 -23.03 12.98
C VAL A 51 -0.20 -24.01 12.44
N GLU A 52 -0.94 -24.64 13.34
CA GLU A 52 -2.11 -25.46 13.02
C GLU A 52 -3.38 -24.63 13.20
N THR A 53 -4.06 -24.33 12.11
CA THR A 53 -5.30 -23.54 12.11
C THR A 53 -6.15 -23.87 10.89
N ASP A 54 -7.45 -23.73 11.00
CA ASP A 54 -8.43 -23.80 9.91
C ASP A 54 -8.54 -22.49 9.12
N LYS A 55 -7.83 -21.43 9.57
CA LYS A 55 -7.83 -20.12 8.94
C LYS A 55 -6.79 -20.03 7.83
N LYS A 56 -7.11 -19.26 6.78
CA LYS A 56 -6.21 -19.01 5.66
C LYS A 56 -5.13 -18.00 6.05
N LEU A 57 -3.89 -18.26 5.68
CA LEU A 57 -2.80 -17.29 5.77
C LEU A 57 -3.02 -16.19 4.73
N ALA A 58 -3.42 -15.01 5.18
CA ALA A 58 -3.75 -13.88 4.32
C ALA A 58 -2.58 -12.93 4.08
N VAL A 59 -1.72 -12.71 5.10
CA VAL A 59 -0.56 -11.81 4.99
C VAL A 59 0.63 -12.42 5.70
N PHE A 60 1.80 -12.26 5.07
CA PHE A 60 3.08 -12.68 5.65
C PHE A 60 4.11 -11.55 5.50
N ILE A 61 4.69 -11.11 6.61
CA ILE A 61 5.60 -9.97 6.66
C ILE A 61 6.89 -10.39 7.35
N ALA A 62 8.02 -10.20 6.66
CA ALA A 62 9.33 -10.23 7.29
C ALA A 62 9.61 -8.87 7.92
N PHE A 63 10.20 -8.85 9.11
CA PHE A 63 10.60 -7.60 9.77
C PHE A 63 11.92 -7.79 10.52
N GLY A 64 12.63 -6.68 10.75
CA GLY A 64 13.90 -6.67 11.46
C GLY A 64 14.67 -5.38 11.22
N HIS A 65 15.95 -5.38 11.57
CA HIS A 65 16.82 -4.25 11.28
C HIS A 65 17.37 -4.36 9.86
N GLY A 66 16.93 -3.45 8.97
CA GLY A 66 17.37 -3.41 7.58
C GLY A 66 18.82 -2.93 7.44
N ASN A 67 19.48 -3.40 6.39
CA ASN A 67 20.83 -2.95 6.06
C ASN A 67 20.78 -1.57 5.39
N LYS A 68 21.03 -0.51 6.17
CA LYS A 68 21.05 0.89 5.70
C LYS A 68 22.23 1.22 4.79
N ALA A 69 23.23 0.34 4.69
CA ALA A 69 24.42 0.56 3.86
C ALA A 69 24.17 0.27 2.36
N VAL A 70 23.07 -0.38 2.01
CA VAL A 70 22.72 -0.69 0.62
C VAL A 70 22.14 0.56 -0.05
N LYS A 71 22.81 1.04 -1.08
CA LYS A 71 22.33 2.15 -1.92
C LYS A 71 21.53 1.62 -3.09
N ASP A 72 20.40 2.26 -3.41
CA ASP A 72 19.66 1.98 -4.62
C ASP A 72 20.39 2.52 -5.83
N VAL A 73 20.69 1.64 -6.78
CA VAL A 73 21.27 2.00 -8.07
C VAL A 73 20.19 1.83 -9.14
N ARG A 74 19.92 2.91 -9.87
CA ARG A 74 18.94 2.94 -10.97
C ARG A 74 19.61 3.30 -12.27
N LEU A 75 19.12 2.73 -13.36
CA LEU A 75 19.44 3.21 -14.70
C LEU A 75 18.40 4.28 -15.08
N ASP A 76 18.86 5.51 -15.26
CA ASP A 76 18.08 6.60 -15.82
C ASP A 76 18.27 6.59 -17.35
N ILE A 77 17.26 6.07 -18.06
CA ILE A 77 17.29 5.86 -19.51
C ILE A 77 16.48 6.96 -20.17
N LYS A 78 17.15 7.95 -20.76
CA LYS A 78 16.52 9.03 -21.55
C LYS A 78 16.39 8.67 -23.03
N SER A 79 17.34 7.90 -23.54
CA SER A 79 17.34 7.32 -24.88
C SER A 79 18.31 6.13 -24.90
N PRO A 80 18.32 5.26 -25.93
CA PRO A 80 19.26 4.15 -26.03
C PRO A 80 20.74 4.56 -25.91
N SER A 81 21.08 5.79 -26.32
CA SER A 81 22.43 6.35 -26.24
C SER A 81 22.68 7.25 -25.01
N ASN A 82 21.65 7.51 -24.18
CA ASN A 82 21.74 8.36 -23.00
C ASN A 82 21.23 7.61 -21.76
N VAL A 83 22.07 6.70 -21.29
CA VAL A 83 21.84 5.89 -20.10
C VAL A 83 22.82 6.34 -19.03
N LYS A 84 22.29 6.70 -17.85
CA LYS A 84 23.09 7.07 -16.68
C LYS A 84 22.76 6.15 -15.51
N MET A 85 23.77 5.71 -14.81
CA MET A 85 23.61 5.07 -13.52
C MET A 85 23.50 6.15 -12.43
N VAL A 86 22.38 6.16 -11.72
CA VAL A 86 22.12 7.13 -10.65
C VAL A 86 22.00 6.37 -9.33
N THR A 87 22.81 6.76 -8.36
CA THR A 87 22.70 6.27 -6.99
C THR A 87 21.76 7.20 -6.21
N ARG A 88 20.73 6.65 -5.59
CA ARG A 88 19.80 7.41 -4.72
C ARG A 88 20.05 7.03 -3.27
N GLU A 89 20.08 8.03 -2.40
CA GLU A 89 20.14 7.84 -0.96
C GLU A 89 18.76 7.50 -0.38
N ASN A 90 17.69 7.99 -1.01
CA ASN A 90 16.32 7.70 -0.61
C ASN A 90 15.77 6.49 -1.39
N LYS A 91 15.41 5.45 -0.66
CA LYS A 91 14.82 4.20 -1.17
C LYS A 91 13.32 4.31 -1.50
N ALA A 92 12.77 5.51 -1.65
CA ALA A 92 11.36 5.69 -1.99
C ALA A 92 11.08 5.32 -3.45
N ALA A 93 10.20 4.39 -3.68
CA ALA A 93 9.68 4.10 -5.01
C ALA A 93 8.85 5.29 -5.52
N PRO A 94 8.87 5.58 -6.85
CA PRO A 94 7.99 6.59 -7.42
C PRO A 94 6.53 6.19 -7.17
N LYS A 95 5.72 7.15 -6.75
CA LYS A 95 4.31 6.97 -6.44
C LYS A 95 3.43 7.67 -7.47
N ILE A 96 2.16 7.26 -7.53
CA ILE A 96 1.15 7.93 -8.35
C ILE A 96 1.01 9.39 -7.91
N SER A 97 0.85 10.30 -8.86
CA SER A 97 0.57 11.71 -8.54
C SER A 97 -0.86 11.87 -8.02
N MET A 98 -1.11 12.91 -7.24
CA MET A 98 -2.47 13.23 -6.78
C MET A 98 -3.42 13.47 -7.96
N ASN A 99 -2.95 14.12 -9.03
CA ASN A 99 -3.75 14.39 -10.23
C ASN A 99 -4.15 13.12 -10.99
N ASP A 100 -3.32 12.07 -10.92
CA ASP A 100 -3.63 10.78 -11.56
C ASP A 100 -4.44 9.87 -10.62
N LEU A 101 -4.42 10.13 -9.32
CA LEU A 101 -5.12 9.36 -8.31
C LEU A 101 -6.58 9.82 -8.14
N LEU A 102 -6.82 11.16 -8.09
CA LEU A 102 -8.05 11.75 -7.60
C LEU A 102 -8.97 12.21 -8.73
N PHE A 103 -10.24 11.89 -8.60
CA PHE A 103 -11.31 12.33 -9.49
C PHE A 103 -12.49 12.89 -8.70
N SER A 104 -13.18 13.88 -9.29
CA SER A 104 -14.37 14.51 -8.72
C SER A 104 -15.62 13.84 -9.26
N LYS A 105 -16.51 13.38 -8.37
CA LYS A 105 -17.83 12.80 -8.67
C LYS A 105 -17.82 11.59 -9.58
N VAL A 106 -17.09 11.65 -10.71
CA VAL A 106 -16.98 10.54 -11.67
C VAL A 106 -15.53 10.32 -12.08
N TYR A 107 -15.21 9.07 -12.44
CA TYR A 107 -13.89 8.73 -12.95
C TYR A 107 -13.57 9.50 -14.24
N GLY A 108 -12.42 10.16 -14.27
CA GLY A 108 -11.95 10.97 -15.40
C GLY A 108 -12.16 12.48 -15.21
N GLU A 109 -12.96 12.94 -14.25
CA GLU A 109 -13.09 14.36 -13.93
C GLU A 109 -12.06 14.76 -12.86
N PRO A 110 -11.13 15.70 -13.15
CA PRO A 110 -10.12 16.11 -12.19
C PRO A 110 -10.71 16.77 -10.96
N VAL A 111 -10.14 16.48 -9.78
CA VAL A 111 -10.45 17.22 -8.55
C VAL A 111 -9.81 18.61 -8.61
N ASN A 112 -10.56 19.63 -8.18
CA ASN A 112 -9.95 20.92 -7.87
C ASN A 112 -9.32 20.85 -6.47
N MET A 113 -7.98 20.69 -6.43
CA MET A 113 -7.22 20.56 -5.18
C MET A 113 -7.36 21.77 -4.25
N GLU A 114 -7.60 22.98 -4.80
CA GLU A 114 -7.78 24.20 -4.00
C GLU A 114 -9.06 24.20 -3.15
N LEU A 115 -9.99 23.30 -3.46
CA LEU A 115 -11.25 23.16 -2.72
C LEU A 115 -11.22 22.08 -1.64
N LEU A 116 -10.13 21.32 -1.55
CA LEU A 116 -9.95 20.31 -0.50
C LEU A 116 -9.48 20.99 0.79
N TYR A 117 -10.04 20.58 1.94
CA TYR A 117 -9.46 20.98 3.22
C TYR A 117 -8.13 20.26 3.43
N THR A 118 -7.22 20.89 4.15
CA THR A 118 -5.86 20.37 4.39
C THR A 118 -5.86 18.94 4.96
N GLU A 119 -6.75 18.67 5.92
CA GLU A 119 -6.83 17.34 6.56
C GLU A 119 -7.26 16.25 5.58
N LEU A 120 -8.17 16.58 4.65
CA LEU A 120 -8.59 15.63 3.61
C LEU A 120 -7.49 15.46 2.57
N GLU A 121 -6.80 16.54 2.19
CA GLU A 121 -5.67 16.48 1.26
C GLU A 121 -4.56 15.58 1.80
N ASP A 122 -4.17 15.74 3.07
CA ASP A 122 -3.16 14.89 3.72
C ASP A 122 -3.58 13.41 3.78
N ALA A 123 -4.86 13.15 4.09
CA ALA A 123 -5.40 11.80 4.09
C ALA A 123 -5.40 11.18 2.68
N LEU A 124 -5.76 11.93 1.65
CA LEU A 124 -5.71 11.49 0.26
C LEU A 124 -4.27 11.29 -0.22
N LEU A 125 -3.34 12.15 0.18
CA LEU A 125 -1.91 11.98 -0.10
C LEU A 125 -1.38 10.68 0.51
N SER A 126 -1.87 10.30 1.69
CA SER A 126 -1.48 9.03 2.34
C SER A 126 -1.86 7.79 1.50
N ILE A 127 -2.95 7.86 0.73
CA ILE A 127 -3.32 6.83 -0.27
C ILE A 127 -2.32 6.84 -1.42
N ALA A 128 -1.93 8.01 -1.93
CA ALA A 128 -0.99 8.13 -3.03
C ALA A 128 0.38 7.52 -2.69
N VAL A 129 0.84 7.66 -1.44
CA VAL A 129 2.13 7.12 -0.99
C VAL A 129 2.04 5.70 -0.43
N ALA A 130 0.85 5.10 -0.36
CA ALA A 130 0.66 3.75 0.15
C ALA A 130 1.50 2.72 -0.64
N GLN A 131 1.98 1.71 0.07
CA GLN A 131 2.65 0.60 -0.58
C GLN A 131 1.63 -0.27 -1.33
N SER A 132 2.08 -0.96 -2.37
CA SER A 132 1.27 -1.91 -3.11
C SER A 132 2.14 -2.98 -3.76
N PHE A 133 1.55 -4.09 -4.17
CA PHE A 133 2.24 -5.16 -4.87
C PHE A 133 2.96 -4.62 -6.11
N PHE A 134 4.26 -4.89 -6.23
CA PHE A 134 5.15 -4.30 -7.26
C PHE A 134 5.04 -2.78 -7.42
N ASN A 135 4.54 -2.07 -6.42
CA ASN A 135 4.26 -0.62 -6.48
C ASN A 135 3.31 -0.23 -7.63
N ARG A 136 2.38 -1.12 -8.00
CA ARG A 136 1.46 -0.93 -9.13
C ARG A 136 0.37 0.09 -8.86
N GLN A 137 -0.10 0.21 -7.59
CA GLN A 137 -1.16 1.12 -7.17
C GLN A 137 -2.40 1.03 -8.09
N PRO A 138 -3.02 -0.17 -8.23
CA PRO A 138 -4.08 -0.42 -9.20
C PRO A 138 -5.43 0.09 -8.67
N TYR A 139 -5.47 1.34 -8.27
CA TYR A 139 -6.66 1.99 -7.72
C TYR A 139 -6.68 3.48 -8.01
N ARG A 140 -7.87 4.06 -7.90
CA ARG A 140 -8.13 5.49 -7.97
C ARG A 140 -9.10 5.87 -6.86
N VAL A 141 -9.26 7.16 -6.64
CA VAL A 141 -10.16 7.71 -5.62
C VAL A 141 -11.11 8.70 -6.28
N ILE A 142 -12.39 8.53 -6.00
CA ILE A 142 -13.43 9.49 -6.36
C ILE A 142 -13.87 10.20 -5.09
N VAL A 143 -13.83 11.53 -5.12
CA VAL A 143 -14.34 12.40 -4.07
C VAL A 143 -15.63 13.03 -4.55
N ASP A 144 -16.72 12.76 -3.83
CA ASP A 144 -18.05 13.31 -4.12
C ASP A 144 -18.66 13.82 -2.81
N ASP A 145 -18.59 15.12 -2.61
CA ASP A 145 -18.94 15.81 -1.36
C ASP A 145 -18.30 15.12 -0.14
N ASP A 146 -19.08 14.48 0.72
CA ASP A 146 -18.61 13.81 1.94
C ASP A 146 -18.23 12.32 1.71
N ILE A 147 -18.30 11.85 0.47
CA ILE A 147 -18.04 10.44 0.14
C ILE A 147 -16.69 10.34 -0.57
N VAL A 148 -15.82 9.50 -0.01
CA VAL A 148 -14.55 9.12 -0.63
C VAL A 148 -14.63 7.65 -1.03
N SER A 149 -14.59 7.38 -2.33
CA SER A 149 -14.70 6.04 -2.89
C SER A 149 -13.37 5.58 -3.47
N LEU A 150 -12.85 4.46 -2.98
CA LEU A 150 -11.70 3.79 -3.58
C LEU A 150 -12.20 2.84 -4.68
N ILE A 151 -11.74 3.05 -5.91
CA ILE A 151 -12.08 2.22 -7.06
C ILE A 151 -10.86 1.41 -7.53
N GLY A 152 -11.05 0.12 -7.74
CA GLY A 152 -10.03 -0.77 -8.29
C GLY A 152 -9.91 -0.64 -9.81
N LEU A 153 -8.68 -0.68 -10.31
CA LEU A 153 -8.39 -0.79 -11.73
C LEU A 153 -7.83 -2.19 -12.04
N LYS A 154 -8.17 -2.70 -13.21
CA LYS A 154 -7.56 -3.93 -13.69
C LYS A 154 -6.07 -3.68 -13.98
N ASP A 155 -5.22 -4.55 -13.45
CA ASP A 155 -3.78 -4.55 -13.68
C ASP A 155 -3.31 -5.97 -14.02
N GLU A 156 -2.47 -6.10 -15.04
CA GLU A 156 -2.05 -7.42 -15.56
C GLU A 156 -1.07 -8.15 -14.62
N LEU A 157 -0.35 -7.40 -13.78
CA LEU A 157 0.67 -7.93 -12.87
C LEU A 157 0.16 -8.14 -11.44
N THR A 158 -1.03 -7.64 -11.12
CA THR A 158 -1.61 -7.73 -9.78
C THR A 158 -2.72 -8.77 -9.78
N THR A 159 -2.61 -9.77 -8.94
CA THR A 159 -3.70 -10.74 -8.75
C THR A 159 -4.91 -10.08 -8.08
N ALA A 160 -6.08 -10.72 -8.15
CA ALA A 160 -7.26 -10.22 -7.46
C ALA A 160 -7.06 -10.14 -5.94
N GLU A 161 -6.37 -11.13 -5.35
CA GLU A 161 -6.07 -11.16 -3.92
C GLU A 161 -5.11 -10.03 -3.52
N ASP A 162 -4.03 -9.81 -4.28
CA ASP A 162 -3.11 -8.70 -4.05
C ASP A 162 -3.79 -7.33 -4.19
N ALA A 163 -4.74 -7.20 -5.13
CA ALA A 163 -5.50 -5.97 -5.30
C ALA A 163 -6.35 -5.66 -4.05
N LEU A 164 -7.05 -6.66 -3.50
CA LEU A 164 -7.86 -6.50 -2.28
C LEU A 164 -6.99 -6.14 -1.07
N LEU A 165 -5.83 -6.76 -0.91
CA LEU A 165 -4.85 -6.38 0.12
C LEU A 165 -4.39 -4.93 -0.05
N ASN A 166 -4.08 -4.51 -1.28
CA ASN A 166 -3.68 -3.13 -1.59
C ASN A 166 -4.78 -2.11 -1.23
N TYR A 167 -6.06 -2.46 -1.43
CA TYR A 167 -7.17 -1.59 -1.04
C TYR A 167 -7.22 -1.44 0.48
N GLY A 168 -7.05 -2.51 1.23
CA GLY A 168 -6.96 -2.46 2.70
C GLY A 168 -5.82 -1.58 3.19
N ILE A 169 -4.64 -1.70 2.59
CA ILE A 169 -3.48 -0.85 2.89
C ILE A 169 -3.79 0.64 2.66
N ALA A 170 -4.36 0.96 1.50
CA ALA A 170 -4.71 2.33 1.14
C ALA A 170 -5.77 2.92 2.08
N MET A 171 -6.81 2.13 2.41
CA MET A 171 -7.85 2.53 3.36
C MET A 171 -7.31 2.74 4.77
N PHE A 172 -6.36 1.91 5.23
CA PHE A 172 -5.74 2.13 6.55
C PHE A 172 -4.97 3.45 6.61
N ASN A 173 -4.16 3.74 5.59
CA ASN A 173 -3.40 4.98 5.55
C ASN A 173 -4.34 6.20 5.62
N PHE A 174 -5.40 6.20 4.81
CA PHE A 174 -6.42 7.25 4.82
C PHE A 174 -7.07 7.41 6.19
N TYR A 175 -7.52 6.29 6.77
CA TYR A 175 -8.13 6.27 8.10
C TYR A 175 -7.18 6.82 9.17
N ALA A 176 -5.93 6.36 9.20
CA ALA A 176 -4.97 6.74 10.23
C ALA A 176 -4.64 8.23 10.24
N VAL A 177 -4.58 8.86 9.06
CA VAL A 177 -4.38 10.31 8.95
C VAL A 177 -5.61 11.06 9.43
N LEU A 178 -6.81 10.71 8.97
CA LEU A 178 -8.05 11.36 9.44
C LEU A 178 -8.28 11.19 10.94
N ASP A 179 -7.99 10.02 11.49
CA ASP A 179 -8.14 9.76 12.93
C ASP A 179 -7.18 10.63 13.75
N SER A 180 -5.93 10.78 13.28
CA SER A 180 -4.94 11.62 13.94
C SER A 180 -5.31 13.11 13.95
N THR A 181 -5.99 13.60 12.91
CA THR A 181 -6.42 15.01 12.84
C THR A 181 -7.61 15.32 13.74
N ARG A 182 -8.46 14.33 14.02
CA ARG A 182 -9.60 14.47 14.94
C ARG A 182 -9.21 14.43 16.42
N ALA A 183 -8.03 13.89 16.72
CA ALA A 183 -7.54 13.74 18.10
C ALA A 183 -6.83 15.00 18.62
N ASN A 184 -6.60 16.00 17.79
CA ASN A 184 -6.03 17.31 18.11
C ASN A 184 -7.10 18.38 18.15
#